data_52138142aa560db01b26a1d583ac5a47
#
_entry.id   52138142aa560db01b26a1d583ac5a47
#
_cell.length_a   1.000
_cell.length_b   1.000
_cell.length_c   1.000
_cell.angle_alpha   90.00
_cell.angle_beta   90.00
_cell.angle_gamma   90.00
#
_symmetry.space_group_name_H-M   'P 1'
#
loop_
_entity.id
_entity.type
_entity.pdbx_description
1 polymer ?
#
loop_
_entity_poly.entity_id
_entity_poly.type
_entity_poly.pdbx_seq_one_letter_code
_entity_poly.pdbx_strand_id
1 'polypeptide(L)'
;MDEPTRNMMNQVFSSFPDSDGNFVEQFQTTGFDARTFELYLYAYFKNSGYEIERDFDRPDFIIQQNGLRVAIEATTINPTAGKINIDKQEMLTKKELEYKQDHELPIKFGSSLFSKLNKRYWELEHCKEIPFVLAIEAFHEKGSLRYSSSSLIQYLYGEKDKRHINEEGSLVVEKEKIYEHKVGKKTIPSGFFYQPNVENISAIIFSNSGTTAKFKRMGYQEGLYTTHMNVIRRGLAYDYTPNALTPEYFVHNLAERSNESWGEGLVVCLNPNAKYPISQDFFVDAAQYYVVDGNTVADIIGFHPYSSETLTIAAEYERGQLPQEIRTLYKSELDNLISHLPAPPNATEVEWYISIDENIIGLILLDKTDKTWNYVCLKKGDTQYRAVDIEIDFDELSTVRNNLVEKMLSYIL
;
A
#
# COMPACT_ATOMS: atom_id res chain seq x y z
N MET A 1 -10.03 5.55 -10.93
CA MET A 1 -8.64 5.52 -10.42
C MET A 1 -8.07 6.90 -10.67
N ASP A 2 -7.61 7.58 -9.62
CA ASP A 2 -7.04 8.92 -9.74
C ASP A 2 -5.62 8.90 -10.34
N GLU A 3 -5.11 10.09 -10.61
CA GLU A 3 -3.87 10.26 -11.37
C GLU A 3 -2.65 9.63 -10.70
N PRO A 4 -2.32 9.92 -9.41
CA PRO A 4 -1.14 9.36 -8.78
C PRO A 4 -1.21 7.82 -8.66
N THR A 5 -2.40 7.27 -8.43
CA THR A 5 -2.60 5.81 -8.42
C THR A 5 -2.27 5.19 -9.77
N ARG A 6 -2.87 5.73 -10.84
CA ARG A 6 -2.69 5.22 -12.20
C ARG A 6 -1.24 5.33 -12.65
N ASN A 7 -0.61 6.48 -12.41
CA ASN A 7 0.76 6.73 -12.84
C ASN A 7 1.75 5.81 -12.09
N MET A 8 1.58 5.63 -10.77
CA MET A 8 2.42 4.71 -9.99
C MET A 8 2.21 3.25 -10.43
N MET A 9 0.98 2.81 -10.64
CA MET A 9 0.72 1.44 -11.13
C MET A 9 1.34 1.22 -12.51
N ASN A 10 1.23 2.19 -13.42
CA ASN A 10 1.86 2.12 -14.74
C ASN A 10 3.40 2.08 -14.63
N GLN A 11 4.00 2.88 -13.75
CA GLN A 11 5.43 2.88 -13.51
C GLN A 11 5.92 1.52 -12.99
N VAL A 12 5.24 0.94 -12.02
CA VAL A 12 5.56 -0.39 -11.49
C VAL A 12 5.37 -1.44 -12.58
N PHE A 13 4.24 -1.42 -13.28
CA PHE A 13 3.92 -2.38 -14.34
C PHE A 13 4.87 -2.30 -15.52
N SER A 14 5.41 -1.15 -15.87
CA SER A 14 6.37 -1.00 -16.98
C SER A 14 7.63 -1.86 -16.84
N SER A 15 7.95 -2.26 -15.61
CA SER A 15 9.09 -3.14 -15.30
C SER A 15 8.68 -4.53 -14.80
N PHE A 16 7.38 -4.79 -14.73
CA PHE A 16 6.82 -6.07 -14.30
C PHE A 16 6.88 -7.09 -15.44
N PRO A 17 7.52 -8.24 -15.27
CA PRO A 17 7.54 -9.27 -16.28
C PRO A 17 6.18 -9.97 -16.34
N ASP A 18 5.41 -9.71 -17.38
CA ASP A 18 4.13 -10.40 -17.68
C ASP A 18 4.40 -11.64 -18.51
N SER A 19 4.84 -12.72 -17.85
CA SER A 19 5.32 -13.95 -18.51
C SER A 19 4.22 -14.73 -19.22
N ASP A 20 2.97 -14.65 -18.76
CA ASP A 20 1.80 -15.33 -19.34
C ASP A 20 0.97 -14.44 -20.27
N GLY A 21 1.27 -13.13 -20.34
CA GLY A 21 0.58 -12.15 -21.18
C GLY A 21 -0.87 -11.87 -20.80
N ASN A 22 -1.34 -12.37 -19.67
CA ASN A 22 -2.74 -12.30 -19.24
C ASN A 22 -2.98 -11.24 -18.15
N PHE A 23 -1.93 -10.58 -17.67
CA PHE A 23 -2.03 -9.67 -16.54
C PHE A 23 -3.05 -8.55 -16.78
N VAL A 24 -2.94 -7.86 -17.92
CA VAL A 24 -3.81 -6.71 -18.24
C VAL A 24 -5.27 -7.13 -18.36
N GLU A 25 -5.56 -8.25 -19.04
CA GLU A 25 -6.92 -8.76 -19.18
C GLU A 25 -7.53 -9.10 -17.82
N GLN A 26 -6.80 -9.82 -16.97
CA GLN A 26 -7.26 -10.19 -15.63
C GLN A 26 -7.40 -8.97 -14.70
N PHE A 27 -6.47 -8.02 -14.79
CA PHE A 27 -6.54 -6.76 -14.04
C PHE A 27 -7.78 -5.93 -14.40
N GLN A 28 -8.19 -5.93 -15.67
CA GLN A 28 -9.37 -5.21 -16.15
C GLN A 28 -10.70 -5.95 -15.93
N THR A 29 -10.66 -7.18 -15.44
CA THR A 29 -11.85 -8.04 -15.27
C THR A 29 -11.99 -8.57 -13.84
N THR A 30 -12.10 -9.88 -13.68
CA THR A 30 -12.39 -10.54 -12.39
C THR A 30 -11.16 -10.72 -11.49
N GLY A 31 -9.97 -10.48 -12.01
CA GLY A 31 -8.69 -10.67 -11.31
C GLY A 31 -8.13 -9.39 -10.67
N PHE A 32 -8.87 -8.28 -10.67
CA PHE A 32 -8.37 -6.96 -10.25
C PHE A 32 -7.65 -7.00 -8.88
N ASP A 33 -8.28 -7.54 -7.86
CA ASP A 33 -7.71 -7.58 -6.50
C ASP A 33 -6.44 -8.45 -6.45
N ALA A 34 -6.48 -9.63 -7.07
CA ALA A 34 -5.33 -10.54 -7.10
C ALA A 34 -4.14 -9.92 -7.85
N ARG A 35 -4.40 -9.30 -9.01
CA ARG A 35 -3.34 -8.64 -9.80
C ARG A 35 -2.82 -7.36 -9.14
N THR A 36 -3.66 -6.62 -8.42
CA THR A 36 -3.23 -5.48 -7.61
C THR A 36 -2.30 -5.92 -6.48
N PHE A 37 -2.63 -7.01 -5.78
CA PHE A 37 -1.79 -7.57 -4.73
C PHE A 37 -0.45 -8.09 -5.29
N GLU A 38 -0.49 -8.80 -6.41
CA GLU A 38 0.73 -9.28 -7.08
C GLU A 38 1.64 -8.12 -7.51
N LEU A 39 1.07 -7.05 -8.08
CA LEU A 39 1.82 -5.86 -8.46
C LEU A 39 2.41 -5.13 -7.25
N TYR A 40 1.68 -5.11 -6.13
CA TYR A 40 2.18 -4.57 -4.86
C TYR A 40 3.37 -5.37 -4.32
N LEU A 41 3.28 -6.70 -4.30
CA LEU A 41 4.39 -7.56 -3.86
C LEU A 41 5.63 -7.35 -4.75
N TYR A 42 5.43 -7.25 -6.06
CA TYR A 42 6.52 -6.94 -6.99
C TYR A 42 7.18 -5.60 -6.67
N ALA A 43 6.37 -4.54 -6.44
CA ALA A 43 6.89 -3.22 -6.07
C ALA A 43 7.67 -3.29 -4.75
N TYR A 44 7.15 -4.00 -3.76
CA TYR A 44 7.84 -4.23 -2.48
C TYR A 44 9.18 -4.92 -2.69
N PHE A 45 9.22 -6.06 -3.37
CA PHE A 45 10.47 -6.80 -3.58
C PHE A 45 11.49 -5.98 -4.36
N LYS A 46 11.06 -5.33 -5.42
CA LYS A 46 11.95 -4.50 -6.25
C LYS A 46 12.56 -3.34 -5.48
N ASN A 47 11.74 -2.59 -4.73
CA ASN A 47 12.21 -1.44 -3.96
C ASN A 47 13.05 -1.84 -2.74
N SER A 48 12.87 -3.05 -2.22
CA SER A 48 13.67 -3.62 -1.13
C SER A 48 14.98 -4.27 -1.61
N GLY A 49 15.28 -4.20 -2.92
CA GLY A 49 16.54 -4.65 -3.49
C GLY A 49 16.68 -6.16 -3.71
N TYR A 50 15.56 -6.90 -3.77
CA TYR A 50 15.58 -8.30 -4.14
C TYR A 50 15.80 -8.47 -5.65
N GLU A 51 16.59 -9.46 -6.05
CA GLU A 51 16.57 -9.99 -7.40
C GLU A 51 15.30 -10.83 -7.57
N ILE A 52 14.54 -10.59 -8.65
CA ILE A 52 13.23 -11.21 -8.87
C ILE A 52 13.28 -12.05 -10.13
N GLU A 53 13.04 -13.36 -9.99
CA GLU A 53 12.89 -14.30 -11.09
C GLU A 53 11.40 -14.55 -11.35
N ARG A 54 10.96 -14.43 -12.61
CA ARG A 54 9.59 -14.70 -13.07
C ARG A 54 9.56 -15.53 -14.35
N ASP A 55 10.53 -16.41 -14.50
CA ASP A 55 10.68 -17.27 -15.68
C ASP A 55 9.75 -18.50 -15.67
N PHE A 56 8.99 -18.65 -14.58
CA PHE A 56 8.11 -19.80 -14.36
C PHE A 56 6.65 -19.34 -14.15
N ASP A 57 5.69 -20.11 -14.64
CA ASP A 57 4.26 -19.87 -14.40
C ASP A 57 3.88 -19.98 -12.92
N ARG A 58 4.66 -20.71 -12.14
CA ARG A 58 4.42 -21.00 -10.73
C ARG A 58 5.72 -21.29 -9.99
N PRO A 59 5.88 -20.79 -8.77
CA PRO A 59 5.03 -19.83 -8.06
C PRO A 59 5.08 -18.43 -8.69
N ASP A 60 4.31 -17.49 -8.16
CA ASP A 60 4.23 -16.12 -8.70
C ASP A 60 5.59 -15.40 -8.70
N PHE A 61 6.45 -15.67 -7.70
CA PHE A 61 7.78 -15.08 -7.60
C PHE A 61 8.81 -16.09 -7.08
N ILE A 62 10.03 -15.95 -7.55
CA ILE A 62 11.23 -16.40 -6.84
C ILE A 62 12.08 -15.16 -6.62
N ILE A 63 12.38 -14.86 -5.36
CA ILE A 63 13.21 -13.72 -4.98
C ILE A 63 14.53 -14.19 -4.40
N GLN A 64 15.58 -13.39 -4.60
CA GLN A 64 16.91 -13.69 -4.05
C GLN A 64 17.52 -12.46 -3.39
N GLN A 65 18.12 -12.68 -2.22
CA GLN A 65 18.93 -11.67 -1.54
C GLN A 65 19.96 -12.38 -0.65
N ASN A 66 21.19 -11.85 -0.59
CA ASN A 66 22.29 -12.39 0.22
C ASN A 66 22.55 -13.90 0.01
N GLY A 67 22.35 -14.40 -1.20
CA GLY A 67 22.55 -15.82 -1.57
C GLY A 67 21.39 -16.75 -1.17
N LEU A 68 20.34 -16.25 -0.52
CA LEU A 68 19.14 -17.04 -0.23
C LEU A 68 18.08 -16.78 -1.29
N ARG A 69 17.62 -17.85 -1.95
CA ARG A 69 16.46 -17.85 -2.86
C ARG A 69 15.21 -18.28 -2.08
N VAL A 70 14.10 -17.61 -2.34
CA VAL A 70 12.81 -17.87 -1.68
C VAL A 70 11.70 -17.87 -2.72
N ALA A 71 10.92 -18.94 -2.77
CA ALA A 71 9.76 -19.08 -3.66
C ALA A 71 8.50 -18.51 -2.96
N ILE A 72 7.71 -17.70 -3.66
CA ILE A 72 6.54 -17.03 -3.08
C ILE A 72 5.32 -17.19 -3.98
N GLU A 73 4.23 -17.71 -3.42
CA GLU A 73 2.94 -17.82 -4.09
C GLU A 73 1.94 -16.86 -3.43
N ALA A 74 1.36 -15.97 -4.22
CA ALA A 74 0.35 -15.01 -3.78
C ALA A 74 -1.05 -15.62 -3.84
N THR A 75 -1.91 -15.18 -2.92
CA THR A 75 -3.33 -15.55 -2.91
C THR A 75 -4.17 -14.46 -2.29
N THR A 76 -5.41 -14.36 -2.73
CA THR A 76 -6.39 -13.43 -2.15
C THR A 76 -7.60 -14.20 -1.63
N ILE A 77 -8.21 -13.68 -0.56
CA ILE A 77 -9.50 -14.16 -0.11
C ILE A 77 -10.57 -13.29 -0.78
N ASN A 78 -11.29 -13.87 -1.73
CA ASN A 78 -12.31 -13.17 -2.50
C ASN A 78 -13.72 -13.39 -1.93
N PRO A 79 -14.71 -12.55 -2.29
CA PRO A 79 -16.10 -12.76 -1.93
C PRO A 79 -16.60 -14.15 -2.35
N THR A 80 -17.45 -14.76 -1.54
CA THR A 80 -18.10 -16.03 -1.91
C THR A 80 -19.03 -15.79 -3.09
N ALA A 81 -18.88 -16.56 -4.17
CA ALA A 81 -19.71 -16.46 -5.37
C ALA A 81 -21.22 -16.48 -5.01
N GLY A 82 -21.98 -15.54 -5.57
CA GLY A 82 -23.42 -15.40 -5.33
C GLY A 82 -23.83 -14.59 -4.09
N LYS A 83 -22.89 -14.15 -3.25
CA LYS A 83 -23.16 -13.13 -2.23
C LYS A 83 -22.94 -11.75 -2.84
N ILE A 84 -24.00 -11.06 -3.17
CA ILE A 84 -23.95 -9.64 -3.57
C ILE A 84 -23.50 -8.87 -2.33
N ASN A 85 -22.40 -8.16 -2.44
CA ASN A 85 -22.00 -7.18 -1.43
C ASN A 85 -23.08 -6.09 -1.41
N ILE A 86 -23.97 -6.16 -0.44
CA ILE A 86 -24.94 -5.09 -0.17
C ILE A 86 -24.12 -3.89 0.30
N ASP A 87 -24.26 -2.77 -0.39
CA ASP A 87 -23.49 -1.52 -0.19
C ASP A 87 -23.70 -0.82 1.17
N LYS A 88 -24.36 -1.45 2.12
CA LYS A 88 -24.52 -0.93 3.47
C LYS A 88 -23.32 -1.36 4.31
N GLN A 89 -22.46 -0.41 4.57
CA GLN A 89 -21.46 -0.50 5.63
C GLN A 89 -22.19 -0.39 6.97
N GLU A 90 -22.72 -1.52 7.47
CA GLU A 90 -23.23 -1.58 8.82
C GLU A 90 -22.04 -1.41 9.77
N MET A 91 -22.15 -0.50 10.73
CA MET A 91 -21.17 -0.40 11.80
C MET A 91 -21.34 -1.64 12.67
N LEU A 92 -20.35 -2.53 12.63
CA LEU A 92 -20.31 -3.71 13.47
C LEU A 92 -20.23 -3.29 14.94
N THR A 93 -21.03 -3.95 15.77
CA THR A 93 -20.85 -3.87 17.22
C THR A 93 -19.52 -4.52 17.61
N LYS A 94 -19.00 -4.19 18.79
CA LYS A 94 -17.76 -4.78 19.30
C LYS A 94 -17.84 -6.32 19.31
N LYS A 95 -18.99 -6.90 19.72
CA LYS A 95 -19.19 -8.35 19.75
C LYS A 95 -19.20 -8.98 18.36
N GLU A 96 -19.78 -8.32 17.37
CA GLU A 96 -19.77 -8.81 15.98
C GLU A 96 -18.37 -8.75 15.38
N LEU A 97 -17.62 -7.70 15.68
CA LEU A 97 -16.22 -7.58 15.25
C LEU A 97 -15.36 -8.68 15.89
N GLU A 98 -15.47 -8.89 17.20
CA GLU A 98 -14.78 -9.98 17.92
C GLU A 98 -15.14 -11.35 17.34
N TYR A 99 -16.42 -11.62 17.08
CA TYR A 99 -16.86 -12.87 16.48
C TYR A 99 -16.26 -13.09 15.08
N LYS A 100 -16.24 -12.05 14.25
CA LYS A 100 -15.58 -12.12 12.94
C LYS A 100 -14.09 -12.42 13.06
N GLN A 101 -13.39 -11.72 13.93
CA GLN A 101 -11.95 -11.87 14.13
C GLN A 101 -11.59 -13.25 14.71
N ASP A 102 -12.35 -13.75 15.67
CA ASP A 102 -12.03 -15.00 16.35
C ASP A 102 -12.50 -16.26 15.61
N HIS A 103 -13.51 -16.13 14.71
CA HIS A 103 -14.13 -17.29 14.07
C HIS A 103 -14.19 -17.20 12.54
N GLU A 104 -14.77 -16.15 11.96
CA GLU A 104 -15.02 -16.10 10.51
C GLU A 104 -13.73 -15.92 9.71
N LEU A 105 -12.86 -14.98 10.12
CA LEU A 105 -11.60 -14.69 9.42
C LEU A 105 -10.63 -15.88 9.44
N PRO A 106 -10.39 -16.56 10.59
CA PRO A 106 -9.57 -17.77 10.62
C PRO A 106 -10.03 -18.85 9.65
N ILE A 107 -11.35 -19.06 9.52
CA ILE A 107 -11.90 -20.03 8.56
C ILE A 107 -11.66 -19.62 7.11
N LYS A 108 -11.71 -18.32 6.80
CA LYS A 108 -11.43 -17.82 5.46
C LYS A 108 -9.94 -17.96 5.13
N PHE A 109 -9.06 -17.55 6.04
CA PHE A 109 -7.62 -17.75 5.91
C PHE A 109 -7.25 -19.21 5.74
N GLY A 110 -7.77 -20.07 6.63
CA GLY A 110 -7.53 -21.50 6.57
C GLY A 110 -7.95 -22.10 5.23
N SER A 111 -9.11 -21.73 4.70
CA SER A 111 -9.58 -22.24 3.40
C SER A 111 -8.65 -21.88 2.26
N SER A 112 -8.15 -20.63 2.22
CA SER A 112 -7.24 -20.16 1.18
C SER A 112 -5.86 -20.82 1.32
N LEU A 113 -5.28 -20.82 2.53
CA LEU A 113 -3.98 -21.40 2.80
C LEU A 113 -3.95 -22.91 2.52
N PHE A 114 -4.97 -23.67 2.93
CA PHE A 114 -5.07 -25.09 2.60
C PHE A 114 -5.22 -25.36 1.11
N SER A 115 -5.93 -24.51 0.39
CA SER A 115 -6.03 -24.62 -1.07
C SER A 115 -4.66 -24.53 -1.73
N LYS A 116 -3.80 -23.59 -1.25
CA LYS A 116 -2.43 -23.40 -1.76
C LYS A 116 -1.49 -24.51 -1.25
N LEU A 117 -1.61 -24.92 0.02
CA LEU A 117 -0.85 -26.06 0.57
C LEU A 117 -1.01 -27.32 -0.30
N ASN A 118 -2.24 -27.64 -0.71
CA ASN A 118 -2.53 -28.81 -1.52
C ASN A 118 -1.97 -28.75 -2.95
N LYS A 119 -1.52 -27.59 -3.43
CA LYS A 119 -0.85 -27.45 -4.73
C LYS A 119 0.58 -27.97 -4.70
N ARG A 120 1.22 -28.01 -3.52
CA ARG A 120 2.56 -28.57 -3.29
C ARG A 120 3.64 -27.97 -4.22
N TYR A 121 3.61 -26.65 -4.45
CA TYR A 121 4.55 -25.99 -5.38
C TYR A 121 6.01 -26.11 -4.96
N TRP A 122 6.31 -26.40 -3.70
CA TRP A 122 7.66 -26.72 -3.23
C TRP A 122 8.24 -28.02 -3.84
N GLU A 123 7.45 -28.83 -4.56
CA GLU A 123 7.90 -30.03 -5.28
C GLU A 123 8.34 -29.72 -6.71
N LEU A 124 8.04 -28.52 -7.24
CA LEU A 124 8.53 -28.09 -8.54
C LEU A 124 10.06 -28.02 -8.52
N GLU A 125 10.72 -28.41 -9.63
CA GLU A 125 12.19 -28.55 -9.72
C GLU A 125 12.92 -27.27 -9.26
N HIS A 126 12.44 -26.11 -9.70
CA HIS A 126 13.00 -24.79 -9.38
C HIS A 126 12.67 -24.30 -7.97
N CYS A 127 11.78 -24.99 -7.24
CA CYS A 127 11.41 -24.70 -5.84
C CYS A 127 11.99 -25.70 -4.83
N LYS A 128 12.67 -26.74 -5.30
CA LYS A 128 13.26 -27.75 -4.41
C LYS A 128 14.36 -27.14 -3.55
N GLU A 129 14.38 -27.56 -2.29
CA GLU A 129 15.42 -27.21 -1.31
C GLU A 129 15.57 -25.70 -1.03
N ILE A 130 14.56 -24.89 -1.36
CA ILE A 130 14.49 -23.48 -0.99
C ILE A 130 13.26 -23.21 -0.14
N PRO A 131 13.27 -22.15 0.71
CA PRO A 131 12.10 -21.72 1.45
C PRO A 131 10.92 -21.43 0.53
N PHE A 132 9.72 -21.86 0.95
CA PHE A 132 8.47 -21.59 0.25
C PHE A 132 7.53 -20.78 1.12
N VAL A 133 7.02 -19.65 0.60
CA VAL A 133 6.22 -18.67 1.31
C VAL A 133 4.87 -18.51 0.63
N LEU A 134 3.81 -18.39 1.41
CA LEU A 134 2.50 -17.96 0.91
C LEU A 134 2.26 -16.50 1.30
N ALA A 135 1.90 -15.66 0.34
CA ALA A 135 1.47 -14.29 0.58
C ALA A 135 -0.04 -14.20 0.46
N ILE A 136 -0.72 -13.59 1.44
CA ILE A 136 -2.18 -13.54 1.50
C ILE A 136 -2.72 -12.15 1.83
N GLU A 137 -3.77 -11.73 1.11
CA GLU A 137 -4.54 -10.52 1.38
C GLU A 137 -6.05 -10.80 1.34
N ALA A 138 -6.83 -10.06 2.13
CA ALA A 138 -8.25 -10.33 2.34
C ALA A 138 -9.15 -9.30 1.66
N PHE A 139 -9.81 -9.70 0.55
CA PHE A 139 -10.76 -8.85 -0.21
C PHE A 139 -12.21 -9.37 -0.16
N HIS A 140 -12.54 -10.23 0.79
CA HIS A 140 -13.78 -11.00 0.79
C HIS A 140 -15.06 -10.22 1.11
N GLU A 141 -14.94 -9.03 1.71
CA GLU A 141 -16.06 -8.14 2.02
C GLU A 141 -15.60 -6.69 2.14
N LYS A 142 -16.54 -5.77 2.06
CA LYS A 142 -16.27 -4.35 2.27
C LYS A 142 -15.76 -4.15 3.71
N GLY A 143 -14.60 -3.54 3.85
CA GLY A 143 -13.94 -3.32 5.14
C GLY A 143 -13.03 -4.47 5.60
N SER A 144 -12.92 -5.58 4.84
CA SER A 144 -11.99 -6.68 5.20
C SER A 144 -10.53 -6.21 5.33
N LEU A 145 -10.13 -5.19 4.59
CA LEU A 145 -8.81 -4.55 4.66
C LEU A 145 -8.58 -3.71 5.93
N ARG A 146 -9.61 -3.51 6.75
CA ARG A 146 -9.52 -2.80 8.04
C ARG A 146 -9.27 -3.74 9.20
N TYR A 147 -9.37 -5.06 9.00
CA TYR A 147 -9.05 -6.03 10.03
C TYR A 147 -7.54 -6.15 10.17
N SER A 148 -7.07 -6.16 11.42
CA SER A 148 -5.66 -6.35 11.71
C SER A 148 -5.20 -7.77 11.37
N SER A 149 -3.89 -7.96 11.32
CA SER A 149 -3.26 -9.28 11.17
C SER A 149 -3.55 -10.25 12.33
N SER A 150 -4.13 -9.77 13.44
CA SER A 150 -4.33 -10.56 14.67
C SER A 150 -5.04 -11.89 14.45
N SER A 151 -6.12 -11.90 13.65
CA SER A 151 -6.87 -13.12 13.35
C SER A 151 -6.05 -14.18 12.62
N LEU A 152 -5.20 -13.73 11.68
CA LEU A 152 -4.30 -14.61 10.97
C LEU A 152 -3.23 -15.17 11.91
N ILE A 153 -2.61 -14.32 12.72
CA ILE A 153 -1.58 -14.71 13.70
C ILE A 153 -2.13 -15.75 14.68
N GLN A 154 -3.34 -15.50 15.23
CA GLN A 154 -4.03 -16.46 16.10
C GLN A 154 -4.25 -17.81 15.41
N TYR A 155 -4.70 -17.79 14.16
CA TYR A 155 -4.91 -19.01 13.38
C TYR A 155 -3.61 -19.74 13.09
N LEU A 156 -2.53 -19.02 12.73
CA LEU A 156 -1.26 -19.63 12.38
C LEU A 156 -0.58 -20.32 13.58
N TYR A 157 -0.54 -19.62 14.72
CA TYR A 157 0.17 -20.11 15.91
C TYR A 157 -0.75 -20.84 16.92
N GLY A 158 -2.07 -20.79 16.75
CA GLY A 158 -3.04 -21.48 17.62
C GLY A 158 -3.12 -20.87 19.01
N GLU A 159 -2.90 -19.56 19.13
CA GLU A 159 -2.96 -18.88 20.42
C GLU A 159 -3.45 -17.43 20.29
N LYS A 160 -4.05 -16.91 21.35
CA LYS A 160 -4.57 -15.55 21.46
C LYS A 160 -3.97 -14.86 22.67
N ASP A 161 -3.58 -13.61 22.50
CA ASP A 161 -3.11 -12.75 23.60
C ASP A 161 -4.31 -12.23 24.39
N LYS A 162 -4.29 -12.44 25.71
CA LYS A 162 -5.12 -11.74 26.68
C LYS A 162 -4.27 -10.66 27.35
N ARG A 163 -4.60 -9.42 27.15
CA ARG A 163 -3.84 -8.28 27.65
C ARG A 163 -4.61 -7.57 28.76
N HIS A 164 -3.97 -7.31 29.88
CA HIS A 164 -4.51 -6.51 30.96
C HIS A 164 -3.40 -5.74 31.69
N ILE A 165 -3.80 -4.69 32.43
CA ILE A 165 -2.87 -3.98 33.33
C ILE A 165 -3.00 -4.60 34.72
N ASN A 166 -1.86 -4.99 35.33
CA ASN A 166 -1.83 -5.50 36.70
C ASN A 166 -1.94 -4.36 37.74
N GLU A 167 -1.98 -4.70 39.02
CA GLU A 167 -2.08 -3.74 40.12
C GLU A 167 -0.88 -2.78 40.19
N GLU A 168 0.26 -3.15 39.63
CA GLU A 168 1.49 -2.34 39.56
C GLU A 168 1.52 -1.40 38.36
N GLY A 169 0.49 -1.38 37.52
CA GLY A 169 0.41 -0.56 36.30
C GLY A 169 1.20 -1.12 35.11
N SER A 170 1.64 -2.38 35.18
CA SER A 170 2.39 -3.04 34.10
C SER A 170 1.48 -3.86 33.19
N LEU A 171 1.77 -3.85 31.90
CA LEU A 171 1.09 -4.69 30.91
C LEU A 171 1.45 -6.16 31.15
N VAL A 172 0.42 -6.99 31.32
CA VAL A 172 0.55 -8.45 31.37
C VAL A 172 -0.09 -9.03 30.12
N VAL A 173 0.61 -9.94 29.45
CA VAL A 173 0.15 -10.67 28.26
C VAL A 173 0.09 -12.16 28.62
N GLU A 174 -1.11 -12.70 28.68
CA GLU A 174 -1.36 -14.13 28.89
C GLU A 174 -1.69 -14.78 27.55
N LYS A 175 -1.15 -15.98 27.31
CA LYS A 175 -1.43 -16.77 26.09
C LYS A 175 -2.56 -17.75 26.34
N GLU A 176 -3.63 -17.66 25.56
CA GLU A 176 -4.73 -18.63 25.54
C GLU A 176 -4.62 -19.52 24.30
N LYS A 177 -4.58 -20.83 24.48
CA LYS A 177 -4.52 -21.78 23.36
C LYS A 177 -5.88 -21.88 22.67
N ILE A 178 -5.85 -21.83 21.34
CA ILE A 178 -7.01 -22.04 20.48
C ILE A 178 -6.80 -23.35 19.74
N TYR A 179 -7.76 -24.29 19.85
CA TYR A 179 -7.65 -25.59 19.22
C TYR A 179 -8.43 -25.69 17.91
N GLU A 180 -9.52 -24.95 17.80
CA GLU A 180 -10.37 -24.95 16.62
C GLU A 180 -11.09 -23.61 16.41
N HIS A 181 -11.50 -23.37 15.15
CA HIS A 181 -12.38 -22.26 14.77
C HIS A 181 -13.66 -22.84 14.17
N LYS A 182 -14.82 -22.28 14.55
CA LYS A 182 -16.11 -22.81 14.13
C LYS A 182 -17.07 -21.72 13.68
N VAL A 183 -17.68 -21.91 12.50
CA VAL A 183 -18.76 -21.08 11.98
C VAL A 183 -19.86 -21.96 11.40
N GLY A 184 -21.02 -21.93 12.01
CA GLY A 184 -22.13 -22.83 11.65
C GLY A 184 -21.74 -24.31 11.75
N LYS A 185 -21.75 -25.03 10.63
CA LYS A 185 -21.35 -26.45 10.55
C LYS A 185 -19.88 -26.66 10.19
N LYS A 186 -19.17 -25.61 9.82
CA LYS A 186 -17.75 -25.70 9.42
C LYS A 186 -16.85 -25.51 10.63
N THR A 187 -16.00 -26.49 10.87
CA THR A 187 -14.93 -26.44 11.90
C THR A 187 -13.60 -26.72 11.24
N ILE A 188 -12.58 -25.97 11.60
CA ILE A 188 -11.19 -26.19 11.21
C ILE A 188 -10.29 -26.19 12.43
N PRO A 189 -9.19 -26.98 12.46
CA PRO A 189 -8.21 -26.89 13.51
C PRO A 189 -7.49 -25.54 13.47
N SER A 190 -7.11 -25.00 14.64
CA SER A 190 -6.22 -23.88 14.80
C SER A 190 -4.76 -24.33 14.82
N GLY A 191 -3.82 -23.38 14.79
CA GLY A 191 -2.40 -23.72 14.76
C GLY A 191 -1.95 -24.27 13.41
N PHE A 192 -2.16 -23.50 12.35
CA PHE A 192 -1.83 -23.93 10.97
C PHE A 192 -0.39 -24.42 10.84
N PHE A 193 0.58 -23.75 11.46
CA PHE A 193 1.99 -24.13 11.42
C PHE A 193 2.33 -25.47 12.09
N TYR A 194 1.40 -26.04 12.84
CA TYR A 194 1.56 -27.34 13.52
C TYR A 194 0.80 -28.48 12.84
N GLN A 195 0.22 -28.21 11.65
CA GLN A 195 -0.56 -29.20 10.91
C GLN A 195 0.33 -29.97 9.91
N PRO A 196 -0.08 -31.18 9.52
CA PRO A 196 0.71 -32.00 8.60
C PRO A 196 0.99 -31.31 7.26
N ASN A 197 2.19 -31.50 6.72
CA ASN A 197 2.75 -30.95 5.47
C ASN A 197 3.00 -29.44 5.50
N VAL A 198 2.64 -28.71 6.56
CA VAL A 198 2.86 -27.27 6.67
C VAL A 198 4.33 -26.95 6.96
N GLU A 199 5.13 -27.92 7.38
CA GLU A 199 6.60 -27.81 7.49
C GLU A 199 7.27 -27.43 6.15
N ASN A 200 6.60 -27.64 5.02
CA ASN A 200 7.09 -27.22 3.70
C ASN A 200 6.85 -25.73 3.41
N ILE A 201 6.07 -25.02 4.25
CA ILE A 201 5.85 -23.57 4.17
C ILE A 201 6.73 -22.89 5.22
N SER A 202 7.62 -22.00 4.77
CA SER A 202 8.62 -21.36 5.64
C SER A 202 8.06 -20.14 6.35
N ALA A 203 7.13 -19.41 5.72
CA ALA A 203 6.47 -18.24 6.30
C ALA A 203 5.14 -17.95 5.60
N ILE A 204 4.31 -17.14 6.27
CA ILE A 204 3.14 -16.50 5.67
C ILE A 204 3.37 -14.99 5.67
N ILE A 205 3.27 -14.37 4.50
CA ILE A 205 3.24 -12.91 4.35
C ILE A 205 1.78 -12.47 4.34
N PHE A 206 1.45 -11.45 5.12
CA PHE A 206 0.14 -10.81 5.12
C PHE A 206 0.26 -9.31 4.89
N SER A 207 -0.64 -8.79 4.09
CA SER A 207 -0.86 -7.35 3.97
C SER A 207 -2.35 -7.07 3.82
N ASN A 208 -2.81 -5.95 4.35
CA ASN A 208 -4.06 -5.30 3.97
C ASN A 208 -3.80 -3.94 3.30
N SER A 209 -2.56 -3.73 2.85
CA SER A 209 -2.09 -2.52 2.18
C SER A 209 -1.82 -2.73 0.68
N GLY A 210 -1.90 -3.94 0.15
CA GLY A 210 -1.68 -4.26 -1.27
C GLY A 210 -2.80 -3.75 -2.19
N THR A 211 -3.22 -2.50 -2.02
CA THR A 211 -4.40 -1.90 -2.64
C THR A 211 -4.05 -0.68 -3.47
N THR A 212 -5.00 -0.22 -4.28
CA THR A 212 -4.89 1.04 -5.03
C THR A 212 -4.57 2.24 -4.13
N ALA A 213 -5.00 2.20 -2.85
CA ALA A 213 -4.67 3.25 -1.87
C ALA A 213 -3.18 3.33 -1.57
N LYS A 214 -2.46 2.20 -1.55
CA LYS A 214 -1.00 2.17 -1.42
C LYS A 214 -0.33 2.81 -2.64
N PHE A 215 -0.73 2.41 -3.84
CA PHE A 215 -0.21 3.00 -5.07
C PHE A 215 -0.48 4.50 -5.15
N LYS A 216 -1.66 4.96 -4.68
CA LYS A 216 -1.96 6.38 -4.56
C LYS A 216 -0.94 7.10 -3.68
N ARG A 217 -0.69 6.59 -2.48
CA ARG A 217 0.22 7.23 -1.53
C ARG A 217 1.66 7.24 -2.07
N MET A 218 2.11 6.13 -2.64
CA MET A 218 3.44 6.05 -3.27
C MET A 218 3.54 6.99 -4.46
N GLY A 219 2.54 7.05 -5.34
CA GLY A 219 2.51 7.97 -6.47
C GLY A 219 2.43 9.44 -6.06
N TYR A 220 1.72 9.73 -4.96
CA TYR A 220 1.74 11.07 -4.38
C TYR A 220 3.11 11.44 -3.82
N GLN A 221 3.74 10.53 -3.08
CA GLN A 221 5.10 10.70 -2.53
C GLN A 221 6.14 10.94 -3.63
N GLU A 222 6.02 10.23 -4.76
CA GLU A 222 6.89 10.40 -5.94
C GLU A 222 6.51 11.61 -6.82
N GLY A 223 5.50 12.41 -6.42
CA GLY A 223 5.07 13.59 -7.17
C GLY A 223 4.44 13.27 -8.54
N LEU A 224 3.82 12.09 -8.71
CA LEU A 224 3.23 11.64 -9.97
C LEU A 224 1.79 12.16 -10.16
N TYR A 225 1.60 13.45 -9.98
CA TYR A 225 0.33 14.16 -10.18
C TYR A 225 0.59 15.53 -10.78
N THR A 226 -0.38 16.04 -11.51
CA THR A 226 -0.30 17.30 -12.26
C THR A 226 -1.14 18.43 -11.67
N THR A 227 -2.01 18.10 -10.71
CA THR A 227 -2.85 19.06 -10.01
C THR A 227 -2.71 18.83 -8.51
N HIS A 228 -2.56 19.91 -7.77
CA HIS A 228 -2.43 19.82 -6.31
C HIS A 228 -3.64 19.12 -5.69
N MET A 229 -3.36 18.20 -4.77
CA MET A 229 -4.37 17.50 -3.99
C MET A 229 -3.85 17.30 -2.56
N ASN A 230 -4.75 17.30 -1.59
CA ASN A 230 -4.43 16.91 -0.23
C ASN A 230 -4.76 15.43 -0.06
N VAL A 231 -3.76 14.63 0.28
CA VAL A 231 -3.94 13.21 0.56
C VAL A 231 -3.71 12.99 2.05
N ILE A 232 -4.73 12.45 2.72
CA ILE A 232 -4.70 12.17 4.15
C ILE A 232 -4.78 10.66 4.34
N ARG A 233 -3.89 10.10 5.13
CA ARG A 233 -3.96 8.73 5.62
C ARG A 233 -4.32 8.74 7.09
N ARG A 234 -5.33 7.95 7.49
CA ARG A 234 -5.73 7.81 8.89
C ARG A 234 -6.03 6.36 9.22
N GLY A 235 -5.93 6.00 10.48
CA GLY A 235 -6.18 4.62 10.90
C GLY A 235 -5.68 4.30 12.29
N LEU A 236 -5.40 3.01 12.51
CA LEU A 236 -4.86 2.48 13.76
C LEU A 236 -3.45 1.93 13.53
N ALA A 237 -2.50 2.32 14.37
CA ALA A 237 -1.12 1.89 14.33
C ALA A 237 -0.66 1.27 15.65
N TYR A 238 0.48 0.59 15.62
CA TYR A 238 1.11 0.09 16.83
C TYR A 238 1.50 1.26 17.73
N ASP A 239 1.08 1.20 19.00
CA ASP A 239 1.40 2.19 20.02
C ASP A 239 2.68 1.76 20.77
N TYR A 240 3.74 2.55 20.60
CA TYR A 240 5.03 2.33 21.27
C TYR A 240 5.07 2.85 22.70
N THR A 241 3.99 3.46 23.19
CA THR A 241 3.91 3.90 24.59
C THR A 241 4.03 2.68 25.53
N PRO A 242 4.91 2.70 26.51
CA PRO A 242 5.03 1.60 27.45
C PRO A 242 3.68 1.24 28.09
N ASN A 243 3.36 -0.05 28.11
CA ASN A 243 2.11 -0.59 28.64
C ASN A 243 0.84 -0.21 27.86
N ALA A 244 0.95 0.23 26.61
CA ALA A 244 -0.22 0.47 25.78
C ALA A 244 -1.06 -0.79 25.58
N LEU A 245 -2.36 -0.73 25.90
CA LEU A 245 -3.32 -1.83 25.73
C LEU A 245 -3.95 -1.88 24.34
N THR A 246 -4.05 -0.73 23.72
CA THR A 246 -4.77 -0.55 22.45
C THR A 246 -3.87 0.15 21.43
N PRO A 247 -4.13 -0.07 20.14
CA PRO A 247 -3.47 0.71 19.10
C PRO A 247 -3.74 2.21 19.23
N GLU A 248 -2.81 3.02 18.76
CA GLU A 248 -3.00 4.47 18.64
C GLU A 248 -3.78 4.82 17.35
N TYR A 249 -4.60 5.86 17.44
CA TYR A 249 -5.23 6.45 16.25
C TYR A 249 -4.32 7.52 15.66
N PHE A 250 -4.08 7.44 14.36
CA PHE A 250 -3.24 8.40 13.65
C PHE A 250 -3.96 9.10 12.50
N VAL A 251 -3.53 10.32 12.21
CA VAL A 251 -3.91 11.10 11.01
C VAL A 251 -2.65 11.73 10.45
N HIS A 252 -2.26 11.34 9.24
CA HIS A 252 -1.10 11.87 8.54
C HIS A 252 -1.52 12.61 7.29
N ASN A 253 -1.10 13.86 7.16
CA ASN A 253 -1.12 14.56 5.89
C ASN A 253 0.14 14.14 5.09
N LEU A 254 -0.03 13.59 3.90
CA LEU A 254 1.08 13.07 3.12
C LEU A 254 2.02 14.18 2.60
N ALA A 255 1.53 15.41 2.49
CA ALA A 255 2.40 16.56 2.17
C ALA A 255 3.47 16.82 3.25
N GLU A 256 3.19 16.44 4.50
CA GLU A 256 4.08 16.61 5.65
C GLU A 256 4.89 15.34 5.95
N ARG A 257 4.44 14.19 5.46
CA ARG A 257 5.05 12.87 5.68
C ARG A 257 5.22 12.11 4.36
N SER A 258 6.43 12.14 3.82
CA SER A 258 6.79 11.59 2.51
C SER A 258 7.82 10.47 2.57
N ASN A 259 7.76 9.60 3.59
CA ASN A 259 8.73 8.52 3.78
C ASN A 259 8.10 7.14 4.00
N GLU A 260 6.91 6.90 3.45
CA GLU A 260 6.29 5.60 3.47
C GLU A 260 7.09 4.63 2.59
N SER A 261 7.48 3.46 3.15
CA SER A 261 8.07 2.37 2.36
C SER A 261 7.01 1.42 1.80
N TRP A 262 7.34 0.66 0.77
CA TRP A 262 6.44 -0.37 0.25
C TRP A 262 6.15 -1.46 1.27
N GLY A 263 7.10 -1.77 2.16
CA GLY A 263 6.95 -2.77 3.24
C GLY A 263 6.13 -2.30 4.44
N GLU A 264 5.85 -1.01 4.56
CA GLU A 264 5.07 -0.50 5.69
C GLU A 264 3.65 -1.09 5.73
N GLY A 265 3.31 -1.76 6.85
CA GLY A 265 2.07 -2.49 7.04
C GLY A 265 2.11 -3.96 6.59
N LEU A 266 3.24 -4.44 6.07
CA LEU A 266 3.46 -5.84 5.76
C LEU A 266 3.79 -6.62 7.04
N VAL A 267 3.25 -7.82 7.16
CA VAL A 267 3.48 -8.74 8.27
C VAL A 267 4.02 -10.05 7.75
N VAL A 268 5.08 -10.55 8.36
CA VAL A 268 5.67 -11.85 8.07
C VAL A 268 5.56 -12.75 9.31
N CYS A 269 4.87 -13.87 9.18
CA CYS A 269 4.75 -14.88 10.23
C CYS A 269 5.67 -16.06 9.88
N LEU A 270 6.75 -16.23 10.64
CA LEU A 270 7.72 -17.31 10.43
C LEU A 270 7.19 -18.63 10.99
N ASN A 271 7.29 -19.69 10.22
CA ASN A 271 6.89 -21.04 10.66
C ASN A 271 7.99 -21.64 11.56
N PRO A 272 7.72 -21.92 12.85
CA PRO A 272 8.69 -22.50 13.76
C PRO A 272 9.10 -23.94 13.38
N ASN A 273 8.30 -24.62 12.55
CA ASN A 273 8.54 -26.00 12.11
C ASN A 273 9.01 -26.09 10.65
N ALA A 274 9.41 -24.95 10.05
CA ALA A 274 9.80 -24.92 8.65
C ALA A 274 10.96 -25.86 8.34
N LYS A 275 10.82 -26.67 7.28
CA LYS A 275 11.91 -27.52 6.75
C LYS A 275 13.07 -26.68 6.21
N TYR A 276 12.75 -25.57 5.58
CA TYR A 276 13.69 -24.57 5.08
C TYR A 276 13.37 -23.22 5.71
N PRO A 277 13.93 -22.92 6.90
CA PRO A 277 13.62 -21.68 7.61
C PRO A 277 14.18 -20.44 6.91
N ILE A 278 13.54 -19.30 7.14
CA ILE A 278 13.97 -17.97 6.68
C ILE A 278 14.47 -17.20 7.90
N SER A 279 15.56 -16.44 7.75
CA SER A 279 16.05 -15.55 8.80
C SER A 279 15.10 -14.37 9.02
N GLN A 280 15.05 -13.85 10.24
CA GLN A 280 14.20 -12.71 10.59
C GLN A 280 14.52 -11.45 9.76
N ASP A 281 15.79 -11.27 9.36
CA ASP A 281 16.23 -10.09 8.61
C ASP A 281 15.96 -10.17 7.10
N PHE A 282 15.42 -11.30 6.62
CA PHE A 282 15.25 -11.48 5.18
C PHE A 282 14.19 -10.53 4.59
N PHE A 283 13.04 -10.36 5.22
CA PHE A 283 12.00 -9.43 4.75
C PHE A 283 12.14 -8.07 5.43
N VAL A 284 12.71 -7.11 4.72
CA VAL A 284 12.97 -5.76 5.24
C VAL A 284 11.68 -4.94 5.35
N ASP A 285 11.65 -3.96 6.25
CA ASP A 285 10.52 -3.04 6.48
C ASP A 285 9.17 -3.74 6.79
N ALA A 286 9.20 -4.98 7.24
CA ALA A 286 8.02 -5.75 7.60
C ALA A 286 8.00 -6.05 9.10
N ALA A 287 6.81 -6.02 9.72
CA ALA A 287 6.64 -6.54 11.07
C ALA A 287 6.76 -8.07 11.03
N GLN A 288 7.49 -8.65 11.97
CA GLN A 288 7.77 -10.07 12.01
C GLN A 288 7.20 -10.74 13.25
N TYR A 289 6.60 -11.90 13.07
CA TYR A 289 6.11 -12.76 14.12
C TYR A 289 6.82 -14.11 14.05
N TYR A 290 7.33 -14.57 15.18
CA TYR A 290 8.06 -15.82 15.30
C TYR A 290 7.95 -16.39 16.72
N VAL A 291 8.47 -17.60 16.94
CA VAL A 291 8.38 -18.28 18.24
C VAL A 291 9.74 -18.29 18.94
N VAL A 292 9.76 -17.82 20.19
CA VAL A 292 10.92 -17.90 21.10
C VAL A 292 10.48 -18.59 22.39
N ASP A 293 11.17 -19.65 22.78
CA ASP A 293 10.87 -20.42 23.99
C ASP A 293 9.39 -20.83 24.13
N GLY A 294 8.78 -21.19 22.98
CA GLY A 294 7.37 -21.62 22.89
C GLY A 294 6.34 -20.49 22.91
N ASN A 295 6.76 -19.23 22.93
CA ASN A 295 5.88 -18.06 22.89
C ASN A 295 5.99 -17.32 21.56
N THR A 296 4.85 -16.94 20.98
CA THR A 296 4.84 -16.06 19.81
C THR A 296 5.23 -14.65 20.25
N VAL A 297 6.25 -14.11 19.60
CA VAL A 297 6.74 -12.74 19.80
C VAL A 297 6.62 -11.94 18.51
N ALA A 298 6.54 -10.62 18.64
CA ALA A 298 6.50 -9.68 17.52
C ALA A 298 7.73 -8.79 17.55
N ASP A 299 8.35 -8.63 16.39
CA ASP A 299 9.35 -7.60 16.13
C ASP A 299 8.74 -6.58 15.17
N ILE A 300 8.46 -5.39 15.70
CA ILE A 300 7.79 -4.30 14.97
C ILE A 300 8.73 -3.10 15.01
N ILE A 301 9.26 -2.74 13.84
CA ILE A 301 10.21 -1.63 13.70
C ILE A 301 9.55 -0.51 12.90
N GLY A 302 9.71 0.73 13.37
CA GLY A 302 9.16 1.92 12.71
C GLY A 302 7.63 1.99 12.78
N PHE A 303 7.04 2.83 11.94
CA PHE A 303 5.59 3.00 11.93
C PHE A 303 4.89 1.77 11.33
N HIS A 304 4.04 1.13 12.13
CA HIS A 304 3.30 -0.06 11.70
C HIS A 304 1.79 0.14 11.81
N PRO A 305 1.10 0.42 10.69
CA PRO A 305 -0.36 0.53 10.66
C PRO A 305 -1.01 -0.85 10.66
N TYR A 306 -1.90 -1.11 11.61
CA TYR A 306 -2.77 -2.29 11.60
C TYR A 306 -3.87 -2.19 10.56
N SER A 307 -4.38 -0.99 10.37
CA SER A 307 -5.36 -0.66 9.33
C SER A 307 -5.30 0.81 9.01
N SER A 308 -5.57 1.16 7.76
CA SER A 308 -5.66 2.57 7.37
C SER A 308 -6.60 2.77 6.18
N GLU A 309 -7.11 3.99 6.07
CA GLU A 309 -7.79 4.48 4.87
C GLU A 309 -7.10 5.73 4.34
N THR A 310 -7.20 5.93 3.03
CA THR A 310 -6.62 7.07 2.34
C THR A 310 -7.73 7.91 1.76
N LEU A 311 -7.79 9.17 2.18
CA LEU A 311 -8.74 10.17 1.72
C LEU A 311 -8.02 11.13 0.79
N THR A 312 -8.68 11.54 -0.30
CA THR A 312 -8.20 12.60 -1.17
C THR A 312 -9.17 13.75 -1.11
N ILE A 313 -8.65 14.92 -0.77
CA ILE A 313 -9.37 16.18 -0.91
C ILE A 313 -8.82 16.80 -2.19
N ALA A 314 -9.47 16.48 -3.31
CA ALA A 314 -9.14 17.09 -4.59
C ALA A 314 -9.86 18.43 -4.68
N ALA A 315 -9.19 19.45 -5.19
CA ALA A 315 -9.89 20.57 -5.76
C ALA A 315 -10.54 20.07 -7.07
N GLU A 316 -11.85 20.08 -7.16
CA GLU A 316 -12.57 19.78 -8.40
C GLU A 316 -12.33 20.92 -9.40
N TYR A 317 -11.45 20.70 -10.39
CA TYR A 317 -11.22 21.65 -11.46
C TYR A 317 -11.40 20.96 -12.80
N GLU A 318 -12.25 21.51 -13.65
CA GLU A 318 -12.33 21.11 -15.04
C GLU A 318 -11.07 21.59 -15.78
N ARG A 319 -10.30 20.65 -16.32
CA ARG A 319 -9.16 20.95 -17.19
C ARG A 319 -9.66 21.27 -18.58
N GLY A 320 -9.36 22.47 -19.07
CA GLY A 320 -9.51 22.81 -20.50
C GLY A 320 -8.52 21.99 -21.36
N GLN A 321 -8.74 21.93 -22.66
CA GLN A 321 -7.77 21.38 -23.60
C GLN A 321 -6.57 22.32 -23.68
N LEU A 322 -5.38 21.80 -23.44
CA LEU A 322 -4.14 22.55 -23.60
C LEU A 322 -3.74 22.61 -25.09
N PRO A 323 -3.11 23.73 -25.54
CA PRO A 323 -2.43 23.78 -26.83
C PRO A 323 -1.35 22.70 -26.95
N GLN A 324 -1.00 22.33 -28.21
CA GLN A 324 -0.01 21.27 -28.46
C GLN A 324 1.40 21.65 -27.95
N GLU A 325 1.68 22.93 -27.81
CA GLU A 325 2.96 23.48 -27.35
C GLU A 325 3.15 23.40 -25.83
N ILE A 326 2.08 23.08 -25.09
CA ILE A 326 2.08 23.10 -23.62
C ILE A 326 1.58 21.74 -23.08
N ARG A 327 2.28 21.19 -22.13
CA ARG A 327 1.84 20.03 -21.36
C ARG A 327 1.72 20.35 -19.86
N THR A 328 0.96 19.57 -19.14
CA THR A 328 0.98 19.57 -17.68
C THR A 328 2.32 19.02 -17.17
N LEU A 329 2.80 19.59 -16.08
CA LEU A 329 4.05 19.22 -15.44
C LEU A 329 3.76 18.36 -14.21
N TYR A 330 4.53 17.31 -13.96
CA TYR A 330 4.45 16.57 -12.70
C TYR A 330 5.13 17.36 -11.57
N LYS A 331 4.65 17.16 -10.32
CA LYS A 331 5.26 17.82 -9.16
C LYS A 331 6.74 17.44 -9.00
N SER A 332 7.08 16.18 -9.23
CA SER A 332 8.46 15.71 -9.21
C SER A 332 9.35 16.37 -10.28
N GLU A 333 8.80 16.64 -11.45
CA GLU A 333 9.52 17.38 -12.51
C GLU A 333 9.71 18.84 -12.09
N LEU A 334 8.65 19.47 -11.54
CA LEU A 334 8.74 20.85 -11.06
C LEU A 334 9.82 21.01 -9.99
N ASP A 335 9.86 20.14 -8.99
CA ASP A 335 10.82 20.18 -7.89
C ASP A 335 12.27 19.99 -8.37
N ASN A 336 12.46 19.24 -9.46
CA ASN A 336 13.78 19.10 -10.11
C ASN A 336 14.19 20.33 -10.93
N LEU A 337 13.23 21.07 -11.49
CA LEU A 337 13.48 22.22 -12.34
C LEU A 337 13.64 23.53 -11.56
N ILE A 338 12.96 23.64 -10.42
CA ILE A 338 12.89 24.87 -9.63
C ILE A 338 13.18 24.59 -8.17
N SER A 339 14.33 25.08 -7.67
CA SER A 339 14.70 24.92 -6.25
C SER A 339 13.98 25.89 -5.31
N HIS A 340 13.51 27.04 -5.82
CA HIS A 340 12.75 28.04 -5.05
C HIS A 340 11.71 28.69 -5.95
N LEU A 341 10.44 28.52 -5.56
CA LEU A 341 9.33 29.16 -6.25
C LEU A 341 9.19 30.62 -5.81
N PRO A 342 9.04 31.54 -6.75
CA PRO A 342 8.70 32.93 -6.44
C PRO A 342 7.21 33.05 -6.10
N ALA A 343 6.76 32.36 -5.07
CA ALA A 343 5.36 32.40 -4.62
C ALA A 343 5.21 33.35 -3.42
N PRO A 344 4.08 34.07 -3.31
CA PRO A 344 3.74 34.80 -2.11
C PRO A 344 3.72 33.89 -0.88
N PRO A 345 4.02 34.37 0.34
CA PRO A 345 4.13 33.55 1.54
C PRO A 345 2.86 32.75 1.89
N ASN A 346 1.69 33.21 1.46
CA ASN A 346 0.40 32.61 1.74
C ASN A 346 -0.20 31.83 0.55
N ALA A 347 0.54 31.73 -0.57
CA ALA A 347 0.05 31.06 -1.75
C ALA A 347 0.34 29.56 -1.72
N THR A 348 -0.55 28.79 -2.32
CA THR A 348 -0.38 27.35 -2.57
C THR A 348 -0.41 27.10 -4.07
N GLU A 349 0.55 26.35 -4.54
CA GLU A 349 0.58 25.88 -5.93
C GLU A 349 -0.59 24.94 -6.19
N VAL A 350 -1.27 25.09 -7.33
CA VAL A 350 -2.44 24.30 -7.67
C VAL A 350 -2.27 23.56 -8.99
N GLU A 351 -1.71 24.20 -10.00
CA GLU A 351 -1.47 23.58 -11.31
C GLU A 351 -0.12 23.99 -11.85
N TRP A 352 0.51 23.11 -12.63
CA TRP A 352 1.83 23.32 -13.22
C TRP A 352 1.82 22.92 -14.69
N TYR A 353 2.44 23.77 -15.51
CA TYR A 353 2.52 23.62 -16.96
C TYR A 353 3.94 23.86 -17.44
N ILE A 354 4.33 23.24 -18.56
CA ILE A 354 5.61 23.46 -19.19
C ILE A 354 5.45 23.47 -20.71
N SER A 355 6.20 24.33 -21.40
CA SER A 355 6.31 24.26 -22.86
C SER A 355 7.05 23.00 -23.29
N ILE A 356 6.73 22.48 -24.48
CA ILE A 356 7.33 21.23 -25.00
C ILE A 356 8.88 21.36 -25.15
N ASP A 357 9.35 22.55 -25.45
CA ASP A 357 10.79 22.86 -25.52
C ASP A 357 11.44 23.10 -24.15
N GLU A 358 10.66 22.98 -23.08
CA GLU A 358 11.08 23.18 -21.69
C GLU A 358 11.67 24.56 -21.36
N ASN A 359 11.34 25.58 -22.13
CA ASN A 359 11.82 26.93 -21.92
C ASN A 359 10.94 27.79 -21.02
N ILE A 360 9.62 27.46 -20.96
CA ILE A 360 8.62 28.24 -20.23
C ILE A 360 7.89 27.32 -19.26
N ILE A 361 7.80 27.74 -17.99
CA ILE A 361 6.97 27.10 -16.95
C ILE A 361 5.87 28.05 -16.52
N GLY A 362 4.66 27.57 -16.44
CA GLY A 362 3.49 28.27 -15.91
C GLY A 362 3.02 27.63 -14.60
N LEU A 363 2.74 28.46 -13.61
CA LEU A 363 2.26 28.04 -12.29
C LEU A 363 0.97 28.78 -11.97
N ILE A 364 -0.04 28.06 -11.52
CA ILE A 364 -1.26 28.63 -10.94
C ILE A 364 -1.20 28.48 -9.43
N LEU A 365 -1.45 29.57 -8.75
CA LEU A 365 -1.36 29.69 -7.30
C LEU A 365 -2.72 30.14 -6.73
N LEU A 366 -3.10 29.61 -5.57
CA LEU A 366 -4.25 30.08 -4.79
C LEU A 366 -3.73 30.83 -3.56
N ASP A 367 -4.09 32.10 -3.40
CA ASP A 367 -3.88 32.82 -2.14
C ASP A 367 -4.87 32.31 -1.09
N LYS A 368 -4.35 31.88 0.06
CA LYS A 368 -5.17 31.30 1.14
C LYS A 368 -5.91 32.36 1.96
N THR A 369 -5.48 33.62 1.86
CA THR A 369 -6.01 34.74 2.65
C THR A 369 -7.31 35.25 2.06
N ASP A 370 -7.27 35.65 0.80
CA ASP A 370 -8.41 36.27 0.11
C ASP A 370 -9.12 35.33 -0.87
N LYS A 371 -8.57 34.12 -1.09
CA LYS A 371 -9.10 33.11 -2.01
C LYS A 371 -9.04 33.49 -3.48
N THR A 372 -8.16 34.41 -3.82
CA THR A 372 -7.92 34.78 -5.21
C THR A 372 -6.93 33.84 -5.89
N TRP A 373 -7.02 33.79 -7.22
CA TRP A 373 -6.14 33.00 -8.05
C TRP A 373 -5.08 33.88 -8.68
N ASN A 374 -3.87 33.35 -8.75
CA ASN A 374 -2.73 34.05 -9.31
C ASN A 374 -1.98 33.13 -10.26
N TYR A 375 -1.24 33.68 -11.23
CA TYR A 375 -0.29 32.88 -11.97
C TYR A 375 1.11 33.49 -11.96
N VAL A 376 2.09 32.62 -12.19
CA VAL A 376 3.49 33.00 -12.42
C VAL A 376 3.95 32.30 -13.68
N CYS A 377 4.52 33.06 -14.60
CA CYS A 377 5.20 32.53 -15.78
C CYS A 377 6.71 32.66 -15.61
N LEU A 378 7.43 31.57 -15.79
CA LEU A 378 8.88 31.48 -15.62
C LEU A 378 9.54 31.18 -16.97
N LYS A 379 10.64 31.83 -17.29
CA LYS A 379 11.46 31.56 -18.48
C LYS A 379 12.81 31.02 -18.06
N LYS A 380 13.31 30.02 -18.80
CA LYS A 380 14.60 29.41 -18.61
C LYS A 380 15.70 30.41 -18.96
N GLY A 381 16.60 30.69 -18.02
CA GLY A 381 17.86 31.41 -18.23
C GLY A 381 19.03 30.44 -18.36
N ASP A 382 20.25 30.95 -18.31
CA ASP A 382 21.46 30.14 -18.49
C ASP A 382 21.62 29.04 -17.42
N THR A 383 21.19 29.30 -16.18
CA THR A 383 21.38 28.39 -15.05
C THR A 383 20.10 28.04 -14.28
N GLN A 384 19.04 28.84 -14.43
CA GLN A 384 17.80 28.67 -13.69
C GLN A 384 16.63 29.37 -14.35
N TYR A 385 15.40 28.95 -13.99
CA TYR A 385 14.19 29.66 -14.39
C TYR A 385 14.02 30.96 -13.60
N ARG A 386 13.52 32.00 -14.28
CA ARG A 386 13.23 33.30 -13.67
C ARG A 386 11.82 33.74 -14.01
N ALA A 387 11.16 34.40 -13.07
CA ALA A 387 9.86 34.98 -13.31
C ALA A 387 9.94 36.07 -14.39
N VAL A 388 9.12 35.94 -15.40
CA VAL A 388 8.99 36.91 -16.50
C VAL A 388 7.62 37.57 -16.51
N ASP A 389 6.62 36.93 -15.85
CA ASP A 389 5.29 37.48 -15.70
C ASP A 389 4.63 36.96 -14.43
N ILE A 390 3.88 37.82 -13.74
CA ILE A 390 3.08 37.49 -12.55
C ILE A 390 1.80 38.31 -12.66
N GLU A 391 0.65 37.66 -12.57
CA GLU A 391 -0.63 38.33 -12.50
C GLU A 391 -1.45 37.78 -11.34
N ILE A 392 -2.15 38.65 -10.65
CA ILE A 392 -2.80 38.35 -9.36
C ILE A 392 -4.28 38.76 -9.40
N ASP A 393 -5.03 38.29 -8.39
CA ASP A 393 -6.41 38.72 -8.07
C ASP A 393 -7.46 38.25 -9.08
N PHE A 394 -7.34 37.01 -9.59
CA PHE A 394 -8.41 36.39 -10.36
C PHE A 394 -9.46 35.76 -9.45
N ASP A 395 -10.73 35.99 -9.74
CA ASP A 395 -11.83 35.36 -8.99
C ASP A 395 -12.08 33.90 -9.36
N GLU A 396 -11.76 33.51 -10.63
CA GLU A 396 -12.05 32.19 -11.17
C GLU A 396 -10.82 31.47 -11.70
N LEU A 397 -10.67 30.19 -11.37
CA LEU A 397 -9.56 29.35 -11.84
C LEU A 397 -9.54 29.20 -13.37
N SER A 398 -10.70 29.10 -14.02
CA SER A 398 -10.80 29.03 -15.47
C SER A 398 -10.20 30.25 -16.17
N THR A 399 -10.43 31.43 -15.62
CA THR A 399 -9.91 32.71 -16.13
C THR A 399 -8.40 32.77 -15.98
N VAL A 400 -7.88 32.46 -14.79
CA VAL A 400 -6.40 32.50 -14.57
C VAL A 400 -5.69 31.47 -15.44
N ARG A 401 -6.28 30.29 -15.65
CA ARG A 401 -5.72 29.25 -16.52
C ARG A 401 -5.62 29.72 -17.97
N ASN A 402 -6.68 30.30 -18.51
CA ASN A 402 -6.68 30.80 -19.87
C ASN A 402 -5.66 31.91 -20.08
N ASN A 403 -5.58 32.86 -19.15
CA ASN A 403 -4.60 33.95 -19.21
C ASN A 403 -3.17 33.43 -19.13
N LEU A 404 -2.90 32.48 -18.22
CA LEU A 404 -1.59 31.83 -18.14
C LEU A 404 -1.20 31.13 -19.44
N VAL A 405 -2.12 30.34 -20.03
CA VAL A 405 -1.87 29.61 -21.29
C VAL A 405 -1.59 30.58 -22.43
N GLU A 406 -2.40 31.64 -22.59
CA GLU A 406 -2.15 32.70 -23.60
C GLU A 406 -0.78 33.37 -23.39
N LYS A 407 -0.44 33.62 -22.13
CA LYS A 407 0.85 34.22 -21.78
C LYS A 407 2.02 33.30 -22.10
N MET A 408 1.93 32.02 -21.74
CA MET A 408 2.95 31.03 -22.09
C MET A 408 3.16 30.95 -23.60
N LEU A 409 2.08 30.91 -24.38
CA LEU A 409 2.14 30.91 -25.85
C LEU A 409 2.85 32.17 -26.40
N SER A 410 2.62 33.35 -25.83
CA SER A 410 3.26 34.59 -26.25
C SER A 410 4.79 34.58 -26.03
N TYR A 411 5.33 33.70 -25.21
CA TYR A 411 6.75 33.51 -25.00
C TYR A 411 7.35 32.38 -25.83
N ILE A 412 6.50 31.45 -26.34
CA ILE A 412 6.89 30.30 -27.16
C ILE A 412 6.94 30.71 -28.65
N LEU A 413 5.99 31.51 -29.11
CA LEU A 413 5.88 32.04 -30.48
C LEU A 413 6.75 33.30 -30.67
#